data_55ab5ed6628363d07c996dd4c5bca45c
#
_entry.id   55ab5ed6628363d07c996dd4c5bca45c
#
_cell.length_a   1.000
_cell.length_b   1.000
_cell.length_c   1.000
_cell.angle_alpha   90.00
_cell.angle_beta   90.00
_cell.angle_gamma   90.00
#
_symmetry.space_group_name_H-M   'P 1'
#
loop_
_entity.id
_entity.type
_entity.pdbx_description
1 polymer ?
#
loop_
_entity_poly.entity_id
_entity_poly.type
_entity_poly.pdbx_seq_one_letter_code
_entity_poly.pdbx_strand_id
1 'polypeptide(L)'
;MRILKLFTMKAGELFELPASLERFADFFKPEMAPWEWVANIKNALASVDFSNLECKQDIPKGVTVRGDVYIHPSVKLPAYAEINGPAWIGANVEMRIGCFIRGNVIVGEGCVIGNSCEYKNSMLLDKVQTPHYNYVGDSVLGNRAHLGAGVICANLRLDKGNVIVTLPEGKVNTNMRKLGAMLADEAEAGCNSVLQPGTILMKRSIVLSCMAFKGYLEENTIVGEKAQLKEMPRFGF
;
A
#
# COMPACT_ATOMS: atom_id res chain seq x y z
N MET A 1 -22.18 -33.35 -7.30
CA MET A 1 -21.99 -32.25 -6.35
C MET A 1 -20.50 -31.95 -6.26
N ARG A 2 -19.98 -31.01 -7.08
CA ARG A 2 -18.57 -30.59 -7.00
C ARG A 2 -18.40 -29.80 -5.71
N ILE A 3 -17.65 -30.33 -4.77
CA ILE A 3 -17.17 -29.59 -3.62
C ILE A 3 -16.30 -28.44 -4.20
N LEU A 4 -16.83 -27.20 -4.19
CA LEU A 4 -16.04 -26.01 -4.38
C LEU A 4 -14.99 -26.01 -3.26
N LYS A 5 -13.76 -26.46 -3.57
CA LYS A 5 -12.62 -26.16 -2.73
C LYS A 5 -12.58 -24.62 -2.65
N LEU A 6 -12.91 -24.06 -1.49
CA LEU A 6 -12.61 -22.67 -1.17
C LEU A 6 -11.08 -22.55 -1.16
N PHE A 7 -10.50 -22.27 -2.31
CA PHE A 7 -9.12 -21.84 -2.39
C PHE A 7 -9.07 -20.39 -1.89
N THR A 8 -8.64 -20.23 -0.68
CA THR A 8 -8.47 -18.90 -0.07
C THR A 8 -6.99 -18.70 0.18
N MET A 9 -6.36 -17.91 -0.68
CA MET A 9 -5.05 -17.34 -0.38
C MET A 9 -5.12 -16.66 0.99
N LYS A 10 -4.12 -16.90 1.84
CA LYS A 10 -4.06 -16.36 3.19
C LYS A 10 -3.12 -15.16 3.24
N ALA A 11 -3.46 -14.17 4.05
CA ALA A 11 -2.62 -12.99 4.26
C ALA A 11 -1.21 -13.36 4.75
N GLY A 12 -1.07 -14.39 5.59
CA GLY A 12 0.23 -14.89 6.05
C GLY A 12 1.14 -15.45 4.96
N GLU A 13 0.61 -15.74 3.77
CA GLU A 13 1.44 -16.10 2.61
C GLU A 13 2.16 -14.86 2.02
N LEU A 14 1.57 -13.68 2.19
CA LEU A 14 2.09 -12.40 1.71
C LEU A 14 2.84 -11.65 2.80
N PHE A 15 2.26 -11.55 3.99
CA PHE A 15 2.64 -10.59 5.03
C PHE A 15 2.99 -11.29 6.33
N GLU A 16 4.04 -10.81 6.95
CA GLU A 16 4.33 -11.05 8.36
C GLU A 16 4.01 -9.76 9.13
N LEU A 17 3.01 -9.80 10.03
CA LEU A 17 2.67 -8.62 10.82
C LEU A 17 3.84 -8.28 11.76
N PRO A 18 4.49 -7.11 11.62
CA PRO A 18 5.66 -6.79 12.42
C PRO A 18 5.29 -6.43 13.86
N ALA A 19 6.24 -6.61 14.78
CA ALA A 19 6.06 -6.29 16.20
C ALA A 19 5.66 -4.82 16.45
N SER A 20 6.09 -3.90 15.57
CA SER A 20 5.71 -2.48 15.63
C SER A 20 4.21 -2.25 15.51
N LEU A 21 3.49 -3.19 14.89
CA LEU A 21 2.05 -3.15 14.64
C LEU A 21 1.27 -4.24 15.42
N GLU A 22 1.91 -4.92 16.39
CA GLU A 22 1.30 -6.00 17.17
C GLU A 22 0.00 -5.57 17.87
N ARG A 23 -0.12 -4.30 18.23
CA ARG A 23 -1.36 -3.74 18.79
C ARG A 23 -2.61 -3.94 17.93
N PHE A 24 -2.41 -4.18 16.64
CA PHE A 24 -3.47 -4.41 15.65
C PHE A 24 -3.64 -5.89 15.27
N ALA A 25 -2.94 -6.82 15.93
CA ALA A 25 -2.90 -8.23 15.56
C ALA A 25 -4.28 -8.90 15.52
N ASP A 26 -5.22 -8.45 16.35
CA ASP A 26 -6.59 -8.98 16.35
C ASP A 26 -7.37 -8.69 15.08
N PHE A 27 -6.96 -7.66 14.32
CA PHE A 27 -7.59 -7.24 13.07
C PHE A 27 -6.90 -7.79 11.83
N PHE A 28 -5.61 -8.17 11.93
CA PHE A 28 -4.77 -8.55 10.80
C PHE A 28 -4.21 -9.97 10.98
N LYS A 29 -5.13 -10.94 11.02
CA LYS A 29 -4.77 -12.35 11.25
C LYS A 29 -4.24 -13.00 9.97
N PRO A 30 -3.21 -13.85 10.08
CA PRO A 30 -2.56 -14.46 8.91
C PRO A 30 -3.46 -15.42 8.13
N GLU A 31 -4.50 -15.99 8.75
CA GLU A 31 -5.44 -16.91 8.09
C GLU A 31 -6.53 -16.21 7.26
N MET A 32 -6.68 -14.89 7.38
CA MET A 32 -7.61 -14.09 6.59
C MET A 32 -7.18 -14.00 5.13
N ALA A 33 -8.13 -13.71 4.22
CA ALA A 33 -7.74 -13.34 2.86
C ALA A 33 -7.01 -11.98 2.86
N PRO A 34 -5.98 -11.77 1.99
CA PRO A 34 -5.17 -10.55 2.03
C PRO A 34 -5.98 -9.25 1.91
N TRP A 35 -7.04 -9.24 1.09
CA TRP A 35 -7.90 -8.07 0.92
C TRP A 35 -8.78 -7.77 2.14
N GLU A 36 -8.99 -8.73 3.04
CA GLU A 36 -9.70 -8.49 4.30
C GLU A 36 -8.88 -7.60 5.24
N TRP A 37 -7.55 -7.60 5.11
CA TRP A 37 -6.72 -6.66 5.85
C TRP A 37 -7.05 -5.21 5.46
N VAL A 38 -7.25 -4.91 4.16
CA VAL A 38 -7.70 -3.58 3.72
C VAL A 38 -9.07 -3.22 4.31
N ALA A 39 -10.00 -4.18 4.31
CA ALA A 39 -11.34 -3.96 4.88
C ALA A 39 -11.29 -3.66 6.38
N ASN A 40 -10.32 -4.21 7.10
CA ASN A 40 -10.19 -4.08 8.55
C ASN A 40 -9.42 -2.84 9.02
N ILE A 41 -8.73 -2.11 8.16
CA ILE A 41 -7.95 -0.91 8.55
C ILE A 41 -8.79 0.07 9.36
N LYS A 42 -10.01 0.35 8.91
CA LYS A 42 -10.92 1.28 9.61
C LYS A 42 -11.27 0.78 11.02
N ASN A 43 -11.56 -0.51 11.17
CA ASN A 43 -11.92 -1.10 12.47
C ASN A 43 -10.72 -1.13 13.41
N ALA A 44 -9.53 -1.45 12.90
CA ALA A 44 -8.29 -1.43 13.66
C ALA A 44 -8.00 -0.02 14.21
N LEU A 45 -8.14 1.01 13.40
CA LEU A 45 -7.95 2.39 13.84
C LEU A 45 -9.05 2.85 14.82
N ALA A 46 -10.30 2.40 14.62
CA ALA A 46 -11.40 2.72 15.55
C ALA A 46 -11.24 2.08 16.94
N SER A 47 -10.39 1.05 17.08
CA SER A 47 -10.08 0.45 18.39
C SER A 47 -9.05 1.25 19.20
N VAL A 48 -8.42 2.27 18.59
CA VAL A 48 -7.38 3.09 19.24
C VAL A 48 -8.03 4.24 20.00
N ASP A 49 -7.71 4.35 21.26
CA ASP A 49 -8.03 5.57 22.04
C ASP A 49 -6.98 6.65 21.77
N PHE A 50 -7.24 7.47 20.75
CA PHE A 50 -6.34 8.56 20.36
C PHE A 50 -6.27 9.68 21.41
N SER A 51 -7.25 9.83 22.29
CA SER A 51 -7.27 10.90 23.29
C SER A 51 -6.16 10.75 24.34
N ASN A 52 -5.72 9.50 24.58
CA ASN A 52 -4.65 9.16 25.51
C ASN A 52 -3.27 9.06 24.85
N LEU A 53 -3.18 9.34 23.54
CA LEU A 53 -1.93 9.29 22.78
C LEU A 53 -1.45 10.72 22.51
N GLU A 54 -0.43 11.15 23.26
CA GLU A 54 0.16 12.47 23.03
C GLU A 54 1.12 12.43 21.84
N CYS A 55 0.91 13.32 20.88
CA CYS A 55 1.93 13.70 19.92
C CYS A 55 2.91 14.65 20.62
N LYS A 56 4.04 14.12 21.11
CA LYS A 56 5.02 14.87 21.91
C LYS A 56 6.07 15.63 21.09
N GLN A 57 5.79 15.89 19.83
CA GLN A 57 6.71 16.65 19.00
C GLN A 57 6.06 17.93 18.45
N ASP A 58 6.91 18.92 18.20
CA ASP A 58 6.47 20.15 17.56
C ASP A 58 6.04 19.87 16.11
N ILE A 59 4.82 20.24 15.78
CA ILE A 59 4.31 20.13 14.41
C ILE A 59 4.75 21.40 13.62
N PRO A 60 5.55 21.25 12.54
CA PRO A 60 5.94 22.38 11.72
C PRO A 60 4.74 23.17 11.21
N LYS A 61 4.83 24.51 11.14
CA LYS A 61 3.72 25.41 10.76
C LYS A 61 3.05 25.04 9.43
N GLY A 62 3.78 24.43 8.50
CA GLY A 62 3.26 24.01 7.19
C GLY A 62 2.66 22.60 7.19
N VAL A 63 2.70 21.87 8.31
CA VAL A 63 2.08 20.57 8.45
C VAL A 63 0.71 20.72 9.06
N THR A 64 -0.32 20.27 8.34
CA THR A 64 -1.70 20.25 8.84
C THR A 64 -2.07 18.87 9.32
N VAL A 65 -2.53 18.76 10.57
CA VAL A 65 -3.03 17.51 11.16
C VAL A 65 -4.50 17.71 11.53
N ARG A 66 -5.39 16.80 11.08
CA ARG A 66 -6.83 16.85 11.38
C ARG A 66 -7.39 15.49 11.76
N GLY A 67 -8.26 15.47 12.76
CA GLY A 67 -8.92 14.24 13.25
C GLY A 67 -7.99 13.38 14.11
N ASP A 68 -8.33 12.12 14.25
CA ASP A 68 -7.66 11.15 15.12
C ASP A 68 -6.34 10.68 14.50
N VAL A 69 -5.23 11.30 14.88
CA VAL A 69 -3.91 11.00 14.32
C VAL A 69 -2.91 10.74 15.45
N TYR A 70 -2.26 9.58 15.39
CA TYR A 70 -1.07 9.32 16.17
C TYR A 70 0.17 9.45 15.29
N ILE A 71 1.15 10.24 15.77
CA ILE A 71 2.46 10.40 15.14
C ILE A 71 3.49 10.08 16.21
N HIS A 72 4.28 9.02 15.98
CA HIS A 72 5.33 8.65 16.92
C HIS A 72 6.37 9.79 17.06
N PRO A 73 6.88 10.11 18.27
CA PRO A 73 7.79 11.25 18.49
C PRO A 73 9.11 11.24 17.67
N SER A 74 9.53 10.07 17.18
CA SER A 74 10.72 9.94 16.34
C SER A 74 10.48 10.20 14.85
N VAL A 75 9.24 10.48 14.44
CA VAL A 75 8.92 10.75 13.03
C VAL A 75 9.57 12.04 12.58
N LYS A 76 10.22 12.02 11.41
CA LYS A 76 10.77 13.20 10.78
C LYS A 76 9.70 13.88 9.93
N LEU A 77 9.11 14.95 10.47
CA LEU A 77 8.10 15.74 9.76
C LEU A 77 8.76 16.70 8.75
N PRO A 78 8.15 16.89 7.57
CA PRO A 78 8.63 17.81 6.56
C PRO A 78 8.22 19.26 6.86
N ALA A 79 8.68 20.21 6.02
CA ALA A 79 8.28 21.62 6.13
C ALA A 79 6.77 21.83 5.85
N TYR A 80 6.14 21.00 4.99
CA TYR A 80 4.68 20.97 4.79
C TYR A 80 4.16 19.60 4.38
N ALA A 81 2.99 19.24 4.89
CA ALA A 81 2.23 18.03 4.59
C ALA A 81 0.78 18.20 5.05
N GLU A 82 -0.11 17.32 4.57
CA GLU A 82 -1.46 17.20 5.09
C GLU A 82 -1.72 15.79 5.60
N ILE A 83 -2.14 15.67 6.87
CA ILE A 83 -2.38 14.40 7.55
C ILE A 83 -3.80 14.45 8.10
N ASN A 84 -4.71 13.70 7.46
CA ASN A 84 -6.08 13.55 7.91
C ASN A 84 -6.26 12.16 8.54
N GLY A 85 -6.86 12.16 9.73
CA GLY A 85 -7.19 10.93 10.46
C GLY A 85 -8.45 10.20 9.95
N PRO A 86 -8.73 9.02 10.48
CA PRO A 86 -7.88 8.35 11.45
C PRO A 86 -6.58 7.85 10.79
N ALA A 87 -5.46 8.03 11.50
CA ALA A 87 -4.15 7.58 11.01
C ALA A 87 -3.20 7.20 12.15
N TRP A 88 -2.37 6.20 11.90
CA TRP A 88 -1.29 5.76 12.77
C TRP A 88 0.03 5.84 12.04
N ILE A 89 0.97 6.65 12.53
CA ILE A 89 2.31 6.81 11.96
C ILE A 89 3.32 6.29 13.00
N GLY A 90 3.96 5.17 12.69
CA GLY A 90 4.88 4.43 13.54
C GLY A 90 6.22 5.12 13.75
N ALA A 91 7.08 4.45 14.52
CA ALA A 91 8.40 4.97 14.87
C ALA A 91 9.33 5.12 13.66
N ASN A 92 10.25 6.07 13.72
CA ASN A 92 11.32 6.25 12.74
C ASN A 92 10.86 6.46 11.29
N VAL A 93 9.59 6.81 11.08
CA VAL A 93 9.06 7.15 9.76
C VAL A 93 9.66 8.46 9.28
N GLU A 94 10.13 8.48 8.02
CA GLU A 94 10.53 9.69 7.31
C GLU A 94 9.37 10.16 6.44
N MET A 95 8.78 11.31 6.79
CA MET A 95 7.76 11.96 5.96
C MET A 95 8.42 13.04 5.10
N ARG A 96 8.20 12.98 3.80
CA ARG A 96 8.74 13.95 2.85
C ARG A 96 7.73 15.01 2.48
N ILE A 97 8.27 16.08 1.91
CA ILE A 97 7.51 17.30 1.59
C ILE A 97 6.34 17.01 0.64
N GLY A 98 5.16 17.58 0.94
CA GLY A 98 3.97 17.46 0.11
C GLY A 98 3.25 16.12 0.22
N CYS A 99 3.62 15.23 1.15
CA CYS A 99 2.86 14.00 1.35
C CYS A 99 1.44 14.29 1.87
N PHE A 100 0.48 13.48 1.43
CA PHE A 100 -0.93 13.61 1.76
C PHE A 100 -1.51 12.30 2.31
N ILE A 101 -1.85 12.26 3.59
CA ILE A 101 -2.56 11.17 4.25
C ILE A 101 -4.06 11.51 4.29
N ARG A 102 -4.90 10.68 3.64
CA ARG A 102 -6.34 10.94 3.49
C ARG A 102 -7.23 10.20 4.50
N GLY A 103 -6.65 9.57 5.48
CA GLY A 103 -7.37 8.81 6.48
C GLY A 103 -7.50 7.31 6.21
N ASN A 104 -7.79 6.59 7.29
CA ASN A 104 -7.69 5.13 7.36
C ASN A 104 -6.32 4.63 6.91
N VAL A 105 -5.24 5.20 7.47
CA VAL A 105 -3.87 4.84 7.10
C VAL A 105 -3.08 4.36 8.31
N ILE A 106 -2.46 3.19 8.18
CA ILE A 106 -1.55 2.63 9.19
C ILE A 106 -0.16 2.54 8.55
N VAL A 107 0.83 3.13 9.22
CA VAL A 107 2.23 3.09 8.80
C VAL A 107 3.06 2.48 9.91
N GLY A 108 3.77 1.41 9.60
CA GLY A 108 4.70 0.73 10.49
C GLY A 108 6.00 1.49 10.69
N GLU A 109 6.97 0.84 11.32
CA GLU A 109 8.24 1.46 11.68
C GLU A 109 9.17 1.64 10.46
N GLY A 110 9.92 2.75 10.45
CA GLY A 110 11.02 2.98 9.51
C GLY A 110 10.60 3.16 8.05
N CYS A 111 9.32 3.43 7.78
CA CYS A 111 8.83 3.67 6.43
C CYS A 111 9.27 5.04 5.89
N VAL A 112 9.34 5.15 4.56
CA VAL A 112 9.48 6.40 3.84
C VAL A 112 8.16 6.78 3.18
N ILE A 113 7.50 7.82 3.70
CA ILE A 113 6.31 8.46 3.15
C ILE A 113 6.75 9.60 2.24
N GLY A 114 6.74 9.34 0.96
CA GLY A 114 7.50 10.09 -0.03
C GLY A 114 7.00 11.47 -0.39
N ASN A 115 7.83 12.17 -1.17
CA ASN A 115 7.50 13.47 -1.73
C ASN A 115 6.26 13.38 -2.63
N SER A 116 5.27 14.23 -2.37
CA SER A 116 4.03 14.33 -3.16
C SER A 116 3.33 12.98 -3.37
N CYS A 117 3.40 12.11 -2.37
CA CYS A 117 2.70 10.84 -2.36
C CYS A 117 1.36 10.96 -1.64
N GLU A 118 0.37 10.22 -2.11
CA GLU A 118 -0.98 10.20 -1.53
C GLU A 118 -1.33 8.81 -1.03
N TYR A 119 -1.88 8.74 0.20
CA TYR A 119 -2.28 7.49 0.85
C TYR A 119 -3.73 7.57 1.32
N LYS A 120 -4.49 6.53 1.04
CA LYS A 120 -5.90 6.46 1.43
C LYS A 120 -6.31 5.01 1.71
N ASN A 121 -6.84 4.76 2.90
CA ASN A 121 -7.31 3.43 3.32
C ASN A 121 -6.27 2.35 3.03
N SER A 122 -5.05 2.54 3.53
CA SER A 122 -3.88 1.72 3.19
C SER A 122 -3.05 1.40 4.42
N MET A 123 -2.37 0.27 4.35
CA MET A 123 -1.46 -0.19 5.39
C MET A 123 -0.06 -0.41 4.79
N LEU A 124 0.93 0.22 5.39
CA LEU A 124 2.33 0.03 5.09
C LEU A 124 2.95 -0.68 6.30
N LEU A 125 3.48 -1.88 6.13
CA LEU A 125 4.19 -2.60 7.18
C LEU A 125 5.56 -1.95 7.43
N ASP A 126 6.49 -2.63 8.07
CA ASP A 126 7.77 -2.00 8.43
C ASP A 126 8.69 -1.79 7.22
N LYS A 127 9.41 -0.66 7.24
CA LYS A 127 10.46 -0.31 6.28
C LYS A 127 10.01 -0.23 4.83
N VAL A 128 8.72 0.00 4.61
CA VAL A 128 8.19 0.24 3.27
C VAL A 128 8.73 1.54 2.71
N GLN A 129 9.09 1.55 1.43
CA GLN A 129 9.60 2.72 0.75
C GLN A 129 8.71 3.12 -0.43
N THR A 130 8.13 4.31 -0.33
CA THR A 130 7.31 4.92 -1.39
C THR A 130 7.82 6.37 -1.60
N PRO A 131 9.06 6.53 -2.12
CA PRO A 131 9.80 7.78 -1.97
C PRO A 131 9.30 8.96 -2.80
N HIS A 132 8.59 8.75 -3.92
CA HIS A 132 8.29 9.80 -4.88
C HIS A 132 7.00 9.59 -5.66
N TYR A 133 6.06 10.55 -5.58
CA TYR A 133 4.90 10.68 -6.47
C TYR A 133 4.03 9.42 -6.55
N ASN A 134 3.88 8.69 -5.47
CA ASN A 134 3.11 7.46 -5.45
C ASN A 134 1.64 7.74 -5.05
N TYR A 135 0.71 6.97 -5.64
CA TYR A 135 -0.64 6.86 -5.14
C TYR A 135 -0.87 5.47 -4.56
N VAL A 136 -1.20 5.41 -3.27
CA VAL A 136 -1.46 4.14 -2.56
C VAL A 136 -2.88 4.17 -2.01
N GLY A 137 -3.80 3.59 -2.76
CA GLY A 137 -5.22 3.56 -2.42
C GLY A 137 -5.72 2.14 -2.14
N ASP A 138 -6.40 1.93 -1.00
CA ASP A 138 -7.04 0.66 -0.62
C ASP A 138 -6.08 -0.54 -0.80
N SER A 139 -4.86 -0.43 -0.27
CA SER A 139 -3.74 -1.35 -0.52
C SER A 139 -3.03 -1.76 0.77
N VAL A 140 -2.35 -2.90 0.74
CA VAL A 140 -1.37 -3.30 1.76
C VAL A 140 0.00 -3.48 1.12
N LEU A 141 1.00 -2.83 1.69
CA LEU A 141 2.41 -2.97 1.31
C LEU A 141 3.13 -3.72 2.44
N GLY A 142 3.68 -4.88 2.13
CA GLY A 142 4.41 -5.77 3.04
C GLY A 142 5.73 -5.18 3.51
N ASN A 143 6.37 -5.85 4.45
CA ASN A 143 7.65 -5.40 5.01
C ASN A 143 8.69 -5.21 3.92
N ARG A 144 9.38 -4.08 3.93
CA ARG A 144 10.43 -3.72 2.95
C ARG A 144 9.96 -3.66 1.49
N ALA A 145 8.64 -3.63 1.24
CA ALA A 145 8.13 -3.41 -0.11
C ALA A 145 8.56 -2.03 -0.63
N HIS A 146 8.80 -1.95 -1.94
CA HIS A 146 9.29 -0.73 -2.57
C HIS A 146 8.45 -0.34 -3.79
N LEU A 147 8.05 0.92 -3.83
CA LEU A 147 7.46 1.54 -5.01
C LEU A 147 8.43 2.56 -5.61
N GLY A 148 8.86 2.33 -6.84
CA GLY A 148 9.60 3.32 -7.62
C GLY A 148 8.81 4.61 -7.84
N ALA A 149 9.45 5.65 -8.32
CA ALA A 149 8.81 6.96 -8.56
C ALA A 149 7.59 6.82 -9.50
N GLY A 150 6.48 7.46 -9.14
CA GLY A 150 5.29 7.51 -9.99
C GLY A 150 4.46 6.23 -10.04
N VAL A 151 4.73 5.24 -9.18
CA VAL A 151 3.89 4.03 -9.11
C VAL A 151 2.50 4.37 -8.56
N ILE A 152 1.48 3.81 -9.22
CA ILE A 152 0.07 3.97 -8.86
C ILE A 152 -0.53 2.63 -8.48
N CYS A 153 -1.01 2.49 -7.25
CA CYS A 153 -1.89 1.41 -6.83
C CYS A 153 -3.34 1.80 -7.14
N ALA A 154 -3.80 1.53 -8.37
CA ALA A 154 -5.15 1.86 -8.79
C ALA A 154 -6.17 0.98 -8.05
N ASN A 155 -7.20 1.59 -7.47
CA ASN A 155 -8.12 0.92 -6.55
C ASN A 155 -9.56 0.80 -7.05
N LEU A 156 -9.90 1.38 -8.20
CA LEU A 156 -11.26 1.39 -8.74
C LEU A 156 -11.26 0.87 -10.17
N ARG A 157 -12.12 -0.11 -10.45
CA ARG A 157 -12.36 -0.61 -11.81
C ARG A 157 -13.10 0.44 -12.64
N LEU A 158 -12.84 0.49 -13.94
CA LEU A 158 -13.52 1.42 -14.86
C LEU A 158 -15.03 1.17 -14.96
N ASP A 159 -15.46 -0.09 -14.89
CA ASP A 159 -16.86 -0.49 -14.86
C ASP A 159 -17.55 -0.33 -13.50
N LYS A 160 -16.81 0.16 -12.48
CA LYS A 160 -17.25 0.38 -11.10
C LYS A 160 -17.82 -0.88 -10.40
N GLY A 161 -17.57 -2.07 -10.95
CA GLY A 161 -17.91 -3.35 -10.34
C GLY A 161 -17.01 -3.71 -9.17
N ASN A 162 -17.35 -4.81 -8.48
CA ASN A 162 -16.47 -5.35 -7.43
C ASN A 162 -15.13 -5.80 -8.03
N VAL A 163 -14.07 -5.61 -7.26
CA VAL A 163 -12.74 -6.04 -7.68
C VAL A 163 -12.65 -7.56 -7.66
N ILE A 164 -12.21 -8.12 -8.76
CA ILE A 164 -11.94 -9.56 -8.93
C ILE A 164 -10.44 -9.75 -8.85
N VAL A 165 -10.01 -10.54 -7.88
CA VAL A 165 -8.63 -11.00 -7.76
C VAL A 165 -8.46 -12.25 -8.63
N THR A 166 -7.37 -12.30 -9.39
CA THR A 166 -7.00 -13.47 -10.18
C THR A 166 -5.86 -14.18 -9.47
N LEU A 167 -6.09 -15.43 -9.06
CA LEU A 167 -5.12 -16.31 -8.43
C LEU A 167 -4.77 -17.46 -9.37
N PRO A 168 -3.68 -18.21 -9.15
CA PRO A 168 -3.36 -19.39 -9.95
C PRO A 168 -4.52 -20.39 -10.06
N GLU A 169 -5.28 -20.56 -8.98
CA GLU A 169 -6.38 -21.53 -8.90
C GLU A 169 -7.70 -20.98 -9.47
N GLY A 170 -7.78 -19.69 -9.78
CA GLY A 170 -8.98 -19.09 -10.31
C GLY A 170 -9.26 -17.67 -9.88
N LYS A 171 -10.46 -17.20 -10.16
CA LYS A 171 -10.90 -15.83 -9.88
C LYS A 171 -11.75 -15.78 -8.62
N VAL A 172 -11.48 -14.81 -7.75
CA VAL A 172 -12.23 -14.58 -6.50
C VAL A 172 -12.85 -13.19 -6.54
N ASN A 173 -14.15 -13.12 -6.30
CA ASN A 173 -14.82 -11.84 -6.06
C ASN A 173 -14.57 -11.41 -4.62
N THR A 174 -13.91 -10.27 -4.43
CA THR A 174 -13.60 -9.73 -3.10
C THR A 174 -14.79 -9.09 -2.41
N ASN A 175 -15.90 -8.88 -3.11
CA ASN A 175 -17.05 -8.08 -2.69
C ASN A 175 -16.71 -6.61 -2.34
N MET A 176 -15.51 -6.16 -2.70
CA MET A 176 -15.06 -4.77 -2.49
C MET A 176 -15.10 -4.00 -3.81
N ARG A 177 -15.75 -2.84 -3.82
CA ARG A 177 -15.75 -1.92 -4.98
C ARG A 177 -14.40 -1.22 -5.17
N LYS A 178 -13.65 -1.07 -4.09
CA LYS A 178 -12.31 -0.47 -4.10
C LYS A 178 -11.34 -1.43 -3.44
N LEU A 179 -10.34 -1.81 -4.18
CA LEU A 179 -9.22 -2.61 -3.72
C LEU A 179 -8.05 -2.32 -4.68
N GLY A 180 -6.95 -1.85 -4.13
CA GLY A 180 -5.72 -1.57 -4.87
C GLY A 180 -4.86 -2.80 -5.04
N ALA A 181 -3.61 -2.71 -4.61
CA ALA A 181 -2.62 -3.77 -4.73
C ALA A 181 -2.24 -4.35 -3.37
N MET A 182 -1.95 -5.65 -3.37
CA MET A 182 -1.35 -6.39 -2.27
C MET A 182 0.10 -6.68 -2.67
N LEU A 183 1.05 -5.94 -2.13
CA LEU A 183 2.48 -6.20 -2.31
C LEU A 183 2.97 -6.98 -1.09
N ALA A 184 3.37 -8.23 -1.29
CA ALA A 184 3.94 -9.04 -0.22
C ALA A 184 5.29 -8.48 0.27
N ASP A 185 5.84 -9.09 1.32
CA ASP A 185 7.13 -8.67 1.86
C ASP A 185 8.22 -8.68 0.78
N GLU A 186 9.00 -7.59 0.70
CA GLU A 186 10.09 -7.39 -0.25
C GLU A 186 9.65 -7.36 -1.75
N ALA A 187 8.37 -7.19 -2.03
CA ALA A 187 7.91 -7.02 -3.40
C ALA A 187 8.15 -5.59 -3.89
N GLU A 188 8.46 -5.45 -5.19
CA GLU A 188 8.83 -4.16 -5.77
C GLU A 188 8.04 -3.84 -7.04
N ALA A 189 7.77 -2.55 -7.25
CA ALA A 189 7.24 -2.05 -8.51
C ALA A 189 8.13 -0.92 -9.04
N GLY A 190 8.59 -1.08 -10.27
CA GLY A 190 9.46 -0.12 -10.95
C GLY A 190 8.77 1.19 -11.30
N CYS A 191 9.54 2.23 -11.55
CA CYS A 191 9.04 3.59 -11.79
C CYS A 191 7.94 3.66 -12.86
N ASN A 192 6.94 4.52 -12.63
CA ASN A 192 5.81 4.77 -13.55
C ASN A 192 4.97 3.52 -13.89
N SER A 193 5.02 2.49 -13.04
CA SER A 193 4.13 1.35 -13.20
C SER A 193 2.76 1.63 -12.59
N VAL A 194 1.73 1.05 -13.19
CA VAL A 194 0.36 1.06 -12.69
C VAL A 194 -0.03 -0.34 -12.28
N LEU A 195 -0.23 -0.55 -10.99
CA LEU A 195 -0.78 -1.78 -10.46
C LEU A 195 -2.31 -1.67 -10.49
N GLN A 196 -2.94 -2.48 -11.35
CA GLN A 196 -4.39 -2.46 -11.55
C GLN A 196 -5.15 -2.99 -10.33
N PRO A 197 -6.43 -2.65 -10.14
CA PRO A 197 -7.23 -3.10 -9.01
C PRO A 197 -7.21 -4.61 -8.81
N GLY A 198 -6.85 -5.04 -7.59
CA GLY A 198 -6.75 -6.44 -7.21
C GLY A 198 -5.45 -7.13 -7.64
N THR A 199 -4.41 -6.38 -7.96
CA THR A 199 -3.07 -6.92 -8.19
C THR A 199 -2.49 -7.53 -6.92
N ILE A 200 -1.88 -8.71 -7.05
CA ILE A 200 -1.10 -9.37 -6.00
C ILE A 200 0.31 -9.60 -6.50
N LEU A 201 1.28 -9.05 -5.78
CA LEU A 201 2.70 -9.31 -5.97
C LEU A 201 3.19 -10.15 -4.80
N MET A 202 3.65 -11.39 -5.06
CA MET A 202 4.16 -12.27 -4.02
C MET A 202 5.57 -11.85 -3.55
N LYS A 203 6.06 -12.47 -2.49
CA LYS A 203 7.34 -12.11 -1.85
C LYS A 203 8.48 -12.03 -2.85
N ARG A 204 9.26 -10.95 -2.78
CA ARG A 204 10.43 -10.71 -3.65
C ARG A 204 10.14 -10.74 -5.14
N SER A 205 8.89 -10.49 -5.52
CA SER A 205 8.53 -10.33 -6.94
C SER A 205 8.73 -8.88 -7.39
N ILE A 206 9.03 -8.68 -8.66
CA ILE A 206 9.35 -7.37 -9.23
C ILE A 206 8.54 -7.14 -10.50
N VAL A 207 7.84 -6.01 -10.55
CA VAL A 207 7.27 -5.46 -11.78
C VAL A 207 8.25 -4.41 -12.31
N LEU A 208 8.75 -4.57 -13.55
CA LEU A 208 9.66 -3.59 -14.14
C LEU A 208 8.96 -2.26 -14.43
N SER A 209 9.78 -1.22 -14.66
CA SER A 209 9.29 0.15 -14.89
C SER A 209 8.35 0.28 -16.10
N CYS A 210 7.44 1.24 -16.05
CA CYS A 210 6.49 1.58 -17.11
C CYS A 210 5.48 0.48 -17.47
N MET A 211 5.19 -0.41 -16.54
CA MET A 211 4.25 -1.52 -16.72
C MET A 211 2.84 -1.17 -16.25
N ALA A 212 1.83 -1.60 -17.01
CA ALA A 212 0.45 -1.69 -16.51
C ALA A 212 0.16 -3.15 -16.12
N PHE A 213 0.44 -3.50 -14.88
CA PHE A 213 0.33 -4.89 -14.41
C PHE A 213 -1.01 -5.16 -13.74
N LYS A 214 -1.59 -6.34 -14.00
CA LYS A 214 -2.81 -6.84 -13.38
C LYS A 214 -2.72 -8.34 -13.11
N GLY A 215 -3.21 -8.76 -11.96
CA GLY A 215 -3.33 -10.17 -11.60
C GLY A 215 -2.35 -10.57 -10.52
N TYR A 216 -1.80 -11.75 -10.64
CA TYR A 216 -0.94 -12.39 -9.67
C TYR A 216 0.47 -12.57 -10.25
N LEU A 217 1.46 -12.19 -9.49
CA LEU A 217 2.87 -12.42 -9.82
C LEU A 217 3.49 -13.34 -8.76
N GLU A 218 4.04 -14.44 -9.24
CA GLU A 218 4.68 -15.46 -8.40
C GLU A 218 5.85 -14.90 -7.56
N GLU A 219 6.11 -15.57 -6.47
CA GLU A 219 7.27 -15.32 -5.62
C GLU A 219 8.60 -15.42 -6.40
N ASN A 220 9.56 -14.54 -6.08
CA ASN A 220 10.90 -14.49 -6.71
C ASN A 220 10.87 -14.35 -8.25
N THR A 221 9.85 -13.70 -8.79
CA THR A 221 9.65 -13.56 -10.24
C THR A 221 9.74 -12.10 -10.66
N ILE A 222 10.30 -11.85 -11.83
CA ILE A 222 10.35 -10.52 -12.45
C ILE A 222 9.47 -10.54 -13.70
N VAL A 223 8.54 -9.57 -13.80
CA VAL A 223 7.74 -9.36 -15.00
C VAL A 223 8.12 -8.05 -15.67
N GLY A 224 8.26 -8.10 -17.01
CA GLY A 224 8.57 -6.95 -17.85
C GLY A 224 8.20 -7.21 -19.29
N GLU A 225 8.10 -6.16 -20.10
CA GLU A 225 7.88 -6.24 -21.54
C GLU A 225 9.21 -6.25 -22.30
N LYS A 226 9.32 -7.07 -23.37
CA LYS A 226 10.35 -6.92 -24.38
C LYS A 226 9.89 -5.83 -25.36
N ALA A 227 10.17 -4.56 -25.04
CA ALA A 227 9.91 -3.47 -25.97
C ALA A 227 10.88 -3.56 -27.15
N GLN A 228 10.37 -3.62 -28.39
CA GLN A 228 11.15 -3.37 -29.58
C GLN A 228 11.14 -1.85 -29.84
N LEU A 229 12.24 -1.19 -29.55
CA LEU A 229 12.41 0.22 -29.88
C LEU A 229 12.55 0.35 -31.42
N LYS A 230 11.77 1.25 -32.04
CA LYS A 230 11.91 1.66 -33.39
C LYS A 230 12.54 3.05 -33.45
N GLU A 231 13.68 3.16 -34.09
CA GLU A 231 14.27 4.45 -34.44
C GLU A 231 13.61 4.97 -35.71
N MET A 232 13.18 6.22 -35.66
CA MET A 232 12.60 6.90 -36.82
C MET A 232 13.30 8.25 -37.01
N PRO A 233 13.59 8.66 -38.27
CA PRO A 233 14.12 9.98 -38.50
C PRO A 233 13.16 11.06 -38.02
N ARG A 234 13.69 12.07 -37.34
CA ARG A 234 12.92 13.26 -36.98
C ARG A 234 12.92 14.24 -38.16
N PHE A 235 11.75 14.42 -38.75
CA PHE A 235 11.60 15.40 -39.87
C PHE A 235 11.08 16.72 -39.31
N GLY A 236 11.56 17.85 -39.85
CA GLY A 236 11.03 19.18 -39.65
C GLY A 236 11.69 19.96 -38.51
N PHE A 237 12.77 20.62 -38.81
CA PHE A 237 13.24 21.87 -38.22
C PHE A 237 13.37 22.91 -39.34
#